data_6457a8e741c99aa0bd294340418e3bc0
#
_entry.id   6457a8e741c99aa0bd294340418e3bc0
#
_cell.length_a   1.000
_cell.length_b   1.000
_cell.length_c   1.000
_cell.angle_alpha   90.00
_cell.angle_beta   90.00
_cell.angle_gamma   90.00
#
_symmetry.space_group_name_H-M   'P 1'
#
loop_
_entity.id
_entity.type
_entity.pdbx_description
1 polymer ?
#
loop_
_entity_poly.entity_id
_entity_poly.type
_entity_poly.pdbx_seq_one_letter_code
_entity_poly.pdbx_strand_id
1 'polypeptide(L)'
;MKQNPKNRKKHNPANTGILVSTYIFLAVFLGLIGYMIYFQVVKADDVINSSYNKRQSILAEKIERGSIISADGNIMATTVEDENGKNVRYYPYNNLFAHVTGYINNGGYGLEASAGYYMLTSNQNLFEQIANDLSGEKNHGDNLITTLDSGLQQAAYDALGSDRGAVIITEPSTGKILAMVSKPDFNPNTIAADWSSVTADGSDSVLINRATQGLYPPGSTFKIVTLLEYLRENPDNYKDYSYECKGSIDVSGKSISCSHGTVH
;
A
#
# COMPACT_ATOMS: atom_id res chain seq x y z
N MET A 1 59.40 -44.53 39.67
CA MET A 1 58.30 -43.94 38.79
C MET A 1 58.29 -42.43 38.96
N LYS A 2 58.83 -41.69 37.98
CA LYS A 2 58.81 -40.20 38.00
C LYS A 2 57.59 -39.75 37.22
N GLN A 3 56.69 -39.02 37.87
CA GLN A 3 55.54 -38.42 37.27
C GLN A 3 55.96 -37.24 36.40
N ASN A 4 55.48 -37.21 35.16
CA ASN A 4 55.70 -36.18 34.15
C ASN A 4 54.92 -34.93 34.52
N PRO A 5 55.47 -33.72 34.59
CA PRO A 5 54.72 -32.50 34.93
C PRO A 5 53.85 -32.10 33.71
N LYS A 6 52.56 -32.04 33.93
CA LYS A 6 51.55 -31.56 32.97
C LYS A 6 51.97 -30.16 32.47
N ASN A 7 52.17 -30.06 31.16
CA ASN A 7 52.45 -28.82 30.41
C ASN A 7 51.24 -27.88 30.50
N ARG A 8 51.15 -27.01 31.50
CA ARG A 8 50.18 -25.93 31.58
C ARG A 8 50.56 -24.92 30.52
N LYS A 9 49.83 -24.86 29.42
CA LYS A 9 49.93 -23.77 28.44
C LYS A 9 49.74 -22.44 29.19
N LYS A 10 50.79 -21.62 29.27
CA LYS A 10 50.76 -20.27 29.82
C LYS A 10 49.79 -19.44 28.96
N HIS A 11 48.68 -18.99 29.55
CA HIS A 11 47.77 -18.08 28.93
C HIS A 11 48.48 -16.75 28.68
N ASN A 12 48.67 -16.40 27.41
CA ASN A 12 49.39 -15.18 27.05
C ASN A 12 48.37 -14.02 27.05
N PRO A 13 48.40 -13.03 27.96
CA PRO A 13 47.36 -12.00 28.08
C PRO A 13 47.22 -11.15 26.83
N ALA A 14 48.25 -11.04 25.99
CA ALA A 14 48.20 -10.35 24.70
C ALA A 14 47.23 -11.06 23.72
N ASN A 15 47.19 -12.40 23.72
CA ASN A 15 46.28 -13.15 22.87
C ASN A 15 44.82 -13.00 23.29
N THR A 16 44.56 -12.77 24.59
CA THR A 16 43.18 -12.55 25.08
C THR A 16 42.63 -11.20 24.59
N GLY A 17 43.45 -10.16 24.60
CA GLY A 17 43.06 -8.83 24.08
C GLY A 17 42.70 -8.90 22.57
N ILE A 18 43.53 -9.59 21.77
CA ILE A 18 43.30 -9.78 20.35
C ILE A 18 41.99 -10.54 20.12
N LEU A 19 41.78 -11.65 20.85
CA LEU A 19 40.54 -12.45 20.74
C LEU A 19 39.28 -11.64 21.09
N VAL A 20 39.33 -10.87 22.18
CA VAL A 20 38.18 -10.00 22.57
C VAL A 20 37.90 -8.97 21.50
N SER A 21 38.93 -8.28 20.97
CA SER A 21 38.77 -7.34 19.87
C SER A 21 38.15 -8.00 18.62
N THR A 22 38.63 -9.20 18.27
CA THR A 22 38.09 -9.96 17.13
C THR A 22 36.62 -10.27 17.30
N TYR A 23 36.18 -10.73 18.48
CA TYR A 23 34.77 -11.03 18.73
C TYR A 23 33.92 -9.76 18.75
N ILE A 24 34.42 -8.64 19.23
CA ILE A 24 33.72 -7.35 19.16
C ILE A 24 33.50 -6.93 17.71
N PHE A 25 34.57 -6.98 16.88
CA PHE A 25 34.43 -6.68 15.46
C PHE A 25 33.48 -7.64 14.75
N LEU A 26 33.56 -8.93 15.04
CA LEU A 26 32.65 -9.93 14.46
C LEU A 26 31.19 -9.62 14.84
N ALA A 27 30.92 -9.30 16.11
CA ALA A 27 29.58 -8.95 16.58
C ALA A 27 29.05 -7.67 15.89
N VAL A 28 29.89 -6.65 15.72
CA VAL A 28 29.54 -5.43 14.98
C VAL A 28 29.22 -5.74 13.51
N PHE A 29 30.05 -6.54 12.85
CA PHE A 29 29.82 -6.95 11.47
C PHE A 29 28.52 -7.73 11.31
N LEU A 30 28.24 -8.70 12.18
CA LEU A 30 26.98 -9.45 12.18
C LEU A 30 25.78 -8.53 12.44
N GLY A 31 25.92 -7.57 13.34
CA GLY A 31 24.90 -6.54 13.57
C GLY A 31 24.61 -5.67 12.34
N LEU A 32 25.66 -5.26 11.63
CA LEU A 32 25.53 -4.48 10.38
C LEU A 32 24.87 -5.31 9.27
N ILE A 33 25.27 -6.57 9.11
CA ILE A 33 24.65 -7.47 8.14
C ILE A 33 23.16 -7.65 8.47
N GLY A 34 22.81 -7.93 9.72
CA GLY A 34 21.43 -8.06 10.16
C GLY A 34 20.62 -6.79 9.92
N TYR A 35 21.20 -5.62 10.20
CA TYR A 35 20.55 -4.34 9.91
C TYR A 35 20.35 -4.10 8.40
N MET A 36 21.35 -4.46 7.57
CA MET A 36 21.21 -4.34 6.12
C MET A 36 20.11 -5.24 5.56
N ILE A 37 20.01 -6.48 6.06
CA ILE A 37 18.91 -7.38 5.67
C ILE A 37 17.55 -6.80 6.11
N TYR A 38 17.45 -6.34 7.35
CA TYR A 38 16.24 -5.68 7.85
C TYR A 38 15.86 -4.46 6.98
N PHE A 39 16.82 -3.61 6.67
CA PHE A 39 16.60 -2.43 5.83
C PHE A 39 16.11 -2.83 4.44
N GLN A 40 16.76 -3.82 3.81
CA GLN A 40 16.41 -4.27 2.46
C GLN A 40 15.01 -4.91 2.38
N VAL A 41 14.61 -5.65 3.42
CA VAL A 41 13.33 -6.39 3.42
C VAL A 41 12.16 -5.53 3.91
N VAL A 42 12.43 -4.61 4.85
CA VAL A 42 11.34 -3.89 5.55
C VAL A 42 11.27 -2.40 5.20
N LYS A 43 12.40 -1.77 4.88
CA LYS A 43 12.48 -0.32 4.72
C LYS A 43 12.79 0.16 3.30
N ALA A 44 13.31 -0.72 2.46
CA ALA A 44 13.75 -0.31 1.12
C ALA A 44 12.61 0.28 0.29
N ASP A 45 11.44 -0.33 0.30
CA ASP A 45 10.28 0.11 -0.47
C ASP A 45 9.79 1.49 -0.02
N ASP A 46 9.74 1.76 1.28
CA ASP A 46 9.37 3.07 1.82
C ASP A 46 10.32 4.17 1.35
N VAL A 47 11.63 3.88 1.32
CA VAL A 47 12.66 4.85 0.92
C VAL A 47 12.68 5.03 -0.60
N ILE A 48 12.54 3.95 -1.36
CA ILE A 48 12.55 3.98 -2.83
C ILE A 48 11.35 4.77 -3.36
N ASN A 49 10.16 4.57 -2.78
CA ASN A 49 8.92 5.22 -3.21
C ASN A 49 8.67 6.56 -2.50
N SER A 50 9.59 7.03 -1.67
CA SER A 50 9.46 8.32 -0.99
C SER A 50 9.45 9.48 -2.00
N SER A 51 8.52 10.42 -1.83
CA SER A 51 8.44 11.68 -2.61
C SER A 51 9.71 12.56 -2.51
N TYR A 52 10.53 12.34 -1.48
CA TYR A 52 11.83 13.00 -1.32
C TYR A 52 12.95 12.33 -2.12
N ASN A 53 12.70 11.18 -2.75
CA ASN A 53 13.69 10.46 -3.52
C ASN A 53 13.89 11.10 -4.91
N LYS A 54 14.88 11.97 -5.02
CA LYS A 54 15.24 12.64 -6.29
C LYS A 54 15.65 11.69 -7.43
N ARG A 55 15.91 10.40 -7.13
CA ARG A 55 16.22 9.41 -8.18
C ARG A 55 15.04 9.21 -9.15
N GLN A 56 13.80 9.31 -8.65
CA GLN A 56 12.63 9.17 -9.51
C GLN A 56 12.57 10.29 -10.57
N SER A 57 12.91 11.54 -10.22
CA SER A 57 12.95 12.64 -11.20
C SER A 57 14.05 12.46 -12.24
N ILE A 58 15.23 11.97 -11.82
CA ILE A 58 16.35 11.69 -12.73
C ILE A 58 16.00 10.52 -13.68
N LEU A 59 15.34 9.48 -13.16
CA LEU A 59 14.88 8.37 -14.00
C LEU A 59 13.80 8.81 -14.98
N ALA A 60 12.87 9.67 -14.59
CA ALA A 60 11.83 10.20 -15.46
C ALA A 60 12.35 11.07 -16.62
N GLU A 61 13.58 11.58 -16.53
CA GLU A 61 14.24 12.25 -17.67
C GLU A 61 14.65 11.27 -18.76
N LYS A 62 15.03 10.04 -18.39
CA LYS A 62 15.57 9.00 -19.27
C LYS A 62 14.57 7.91 -19.63
N ILE A 63 13.57 7.69 -18.78
CA ILE A 63 12.61 6.60 -18.92
C ILE A 63 11.21 7.22 -19.00
N GLU A 64 10.49 6.82 -20.03
CA GLU A 64 9.06 7.08 -20.15
C GLU A 64 8.32 6.19 -19.14
N ARG A 65 7.55 6.82 -18.25
CA ARG A 65 6.86 6.10 -17.17
C ARG A 65 5.83 5.12 -17.72
N GLY A 66 5.90 3.86 -17.31
CA GLY A 66 4.99 2.80 -17.68
C GLY A 66 3.53 3.10 -17.33
N SER A 67 2.60 2.41 -17.95
CA SER A 67 1.16 2.58 -17.78
C SER A 67 0.64 1.81 -16.56
N ILE A 68 -0.45 2.32 -15.96
CA ILE A 68 -1.26 1.58 -14.98
C ILE A 68 -2.47 1.00 -15.72
N ILE A 69 -2.65 -0.31 -15.64
CA ILE A 69 -3.60 -1.07 -16.46
C ILE A 69 -4.52 -1.87 -15.53
N SER A 70 -5.81 -1.88 -15.81
CA SER A 70 -6.79 -2.72 -15.13
C SER A 70 -6.67 -4.19 -15.54
N ALA A 71 -7.29 -5.10 -14.79
CA ALA A 71 -7.28 -6.55 -15.09
C ALA A 71 -7.90 -6.89 -16.43
N ASP A 72 -8.86 -6.10 -16.88
CA ASP A 72 -9.56 -6.21 -18.18
C ASP A 72 -8.84 -5.46 -19.32
N GLY A 73 -7.60 -4.99 -19.09
CA GLY A 73 -6.72 -4.42 -20.11
C GLY A 73 -6.92 -2.92 -20.40
N ASN A 74 -7.77 -2.23 -19.66
CA ASN A 74 -7.99 -0.79 -19.86
C ASN A 74 -6.89 0.05 -19.22
N ILE A 75 -6.40 1.06 -19.93
CA ILE A 75 -5.32 1.96 -19.46
C ILE A 75 -5.93 3.00 -18.54
N MET A 76 -5.60 2.94 -17.24
CA MET A 76 -6.06 3.88 -16.23
C MET A 76 -5.17 5.11 -16.08
N ALA A 77 -3.88 4.97 -16.36
CA ALA A 77 -2.91 6.06 -16.42
C ALA A 77 -1.81 5.72 -17.43
N THR A 78 -1.39 6.69 -18.23
CA THR A 78 -0.32 6.51 -19.23
C THR A 78 0.47 7.79 -19.39
N THR A 79 1.58 7.71 -20.10
CA THR A 79 2.36 8.86 -20.54
C THR A 79 2.00 9.20 -21.98
N VAL A 80 1.80 10.47 -22.27
CA VAL A 80 1.54 11.00 -23.61
C VAL A 80 2.43 12.21 -23.86
N GLU A 81 2.73 12.51 -25.12
CA GLU A 81 3.41 13.74 -25.48
C GLU A 81 2.41 14.90 -25.60
N ASP A 82 2.77 16.06 -25.03
CA ASP A 82 2.03 17.29 -25.23
C ASP A 82 2.39 17.97 -26.58
N GLU A 83 1.75 19.08 -26.89
CA GLU A 83 1.97 19.85 -28.13
C GLU A 83 3.43 20.32 -28.32
N ASN A 84 4.23 20.31 -27.26
CA ASN A 84 5.64 20.72 -27.26
C ASN A 84 6.59 19.51 -27.28
N GLY A 85 6.10 18.28 -27.44
CA GLY A 85 6.88 17.06 -27.40
C GLY A 85 7.36 16.66 -26.00
N LYS A 86 6.73 17.21 -24.94
CA LYS A 86 7.05 16.87 -23.55
C LYS A 86 6.14 15.77 -23.05
N ASN A 87 6.74 14.75 -22.41
CA ASN A 87 5.99 13.69 -21.76
C ASN A 87 5.17 14.24 -20.57
N VAL A 88 3.87 14.04 -20.62
CA VAL A 88 2.92 14.37 -19.57
C VAL A 88 2.12 13.14 -19.17
N ARG A 89 1.77 13.06 -17.89
CA ARG A 89 0.95 11.96 -17.39
C ARG A 89 -0.52 12.24 -17.68
N TYR A 90 -1.22 11.24 -18.23
CA TYR A 90 -2.61 11.35 -18.63
C TYR A 90 -3.44 10.21 -18.03
N TYR A 91 -4.63 10.55 -17.55
CA TYR A 91 -5.58 9.66 -16.89
C TYR A 91 -6.89 9.63 -17.69
N PRO A 92 -7.07 8.63 -18.60
CA PRO A 92 -8.19 8.60 -19.55
C PRO A 92 -9.58 8.60 -18.89
N TYR A 93 -9.67 8.04 -17.69
CA TYR A 93 -10.94 7.91 -16.95
C TYR A 93 -11.18 9.06 -15.94
N ASN A 94 -10.36 10.10 -15.95
CA ASN A 94 -10.48 11.23 -15.03
C ASN A 94 -10.67 10.78 -13.57
N ASN A 95 -11.82 11.08 -12.97
CA ASN A 95 -12.12 10.84 -11.55
C ASN A 95 -12.31 9.36 -11.19
N LEU A 96 -12.70 8.51 -12.14
CA LEU A 96 -13.15 7.15 -11.88
C LEU A 96 -12.19 6.31 -11.05
N PHE A 97 -10.89 6.42 -11.32
CA PHE A 97 -9.84 5.68 -10.64
C PHE A 97 -8.95 6.57 -9.75
N ALA A 98 -9.31 7.86 -9.59
CA ALA A 98 -8.44 8.87 -8.99
C ALA A 98 -7.83 8.46 -7.64
N HIS A 99 -8.63 7.87 -6.75
CA HIS A 99 -8.15 7.44 -5.43
C HIS A 99 -7.27 6.19 -5.46
N VAL A 100 -7.28 5.41 -6.54
CA VAL A 100 -6.41 4.25 -6.73
C VAL A 100 -5.18 4.62 -7.51
N THR A 101 -5.33 5.19 -8.72
CA THR A 101 -4.19 5.62 -9.53
C THR A 101 -3.40 6.72 -8.84
N GLY A 102 -4.09 7.69 -8.26
CA GLY A 102 -3.47 8.86 -7.67
C GLY A 102 -2.99 9.85 -8.72
N TYR A 103 -1.91 10.57 -8.41
CA TYR A 103 -1.27 11.59 -9.25
C TYR A 103 0.23 11.66 -8.95
N ILE A 104 1.02 12.22 -9.88
CA ILE A 104 2.48 12.35 -9.75
C ILE A 104 2.93 13.70 -9.17
N ASN A 105 2.11 14.74 -9.31
CA ASN A 105 2.43 16.10 -8.85
C ASN A 105 2.32 16.23 -7.32
N ASN A 106 2.81 17.34 -6.76
CA ASN A 106 2.60 17.71 -5.35
C ASN A 106 2.95 16.61 -4.33
N GLY A 107 4.02 15.85 -4.58
CA GLY A 107 4.50 14.79 -3.71
C GLY A 107 3.99 13.39 -4.06
N GLY A 108 3.09 13.28 -5.03
CA GLY A 108 2.53 12.00 -5.48
C GLY A 108 1.51 11.39 -4.52
N TYR A 109 0.64 10.55 -5.06
CA TYR A 109 -0.39 9.85 -4.29
C TYR A 109 -0.78 8.54 -4.99
N GLY A 110 -1.38 7.59 -4.25
CA GLY A 110 -1.91 6.33 -4.80
C GLY A 110 -0.82 5.44 -5.41
N LEU A 111 -1.18 4.69 -6.46
CA LEU A 111 -0.25 3.81 -7.18
C LEU A 111 0.86 4.58 -7.87
N GLU A 112 0.61 5.81 -8.31
CA GLU A 112 1.63 6.69 -8.88
C GLU A 112 2.78 6.94 -7.90
N ALA A 113 2.50 7.08 -6.62
CA ALA A 113 3.52 7.23 -5.59
C ALA A 113 4.11 5.88 -5.15
N SER A 114 3.25 4.91 -4.80
CA SER A 114 3.68 3.64 -4.19
C SER A 114 4.40 2.69 -5.16
N ALA A 115 4.06 2.74 -6.46
CA ALA A 115 4.67 1.94 -7.50
C ALA A 115 5.51 2.77 -8.50
N GLY A 116 5.76 4.04 -8.19
CA GLY A 116 6.41 4.98 -9.08
C GLY A 116 7.79 4.55 -9.54
N TYR A 117 8.57 3.96 -8.66
CA TYR A 117 9.89 3.45 -8.98
C TYR A 117 9.83 2.28 -9.98
N TYR A 118 8.91 1.34 -9.80
CA TYR A 118 8.76 0.19 -10.71
C TYR A 118 8.37 0.64 -12.11
N MET A 119 7.48 1.62 -12.22
CA MET A 119 7.07 2.19 -13.51
C MET A 119 8.17 3.04 -14.19
N LEU A 120 9.23 3.39 -13.48
CA LEU A 120 10.42 4.07 -13.98
C LEU A 120 11.63 3.12 -14.12
N THR A 121 11.41 1.82 -13.96
CA THR A 121 12.41 0.78 -14.20
C THR A 121 12.07 0.07 -15.49
N SER A 122 13.05 -0.15 -16.36
CA SER A 122 12.85 -0.85 -17.63
C SER A 122 13.47 -2.23 -17.58
N ASN A 123 12.66 -3.25 -17.77
CA ASN A 123 13.12 -4.63 -17.98
C ASN A 123 13.29 -4.98 -19.47
N GLN A 124 13.36 -3.97 -20.35
CA GLN A 124 13.65 -4.16 -21.76
C GLN A 124 15.01 -4.83 -21.96
N ASN A 125 15.18 -5.47 -23.12
CA ASN A 125 16.44 -6.07 -23.51
C ASN A 125 17.56 -5.02 -23.49
N LEU A 126 18.73 -5.36 -22.96
CA LEU A 126 19.90 -4.46 -22.88
C LEU A 126 20.28 -3.87 -24.24
N PHE A 127 20.09 -4.63 -25.34
CA PHE A 127 20.37 -4.14 -26.69
C PHE A 127 19.40 -3.04 -27.14
N GLU A 128 18.12 -3.14 -26.76
CA GLU A 128 17.12 -2.10 -27.03
C GLU A 128 17.41 -0.84 -26.21
N GLN A 129 17.77 -0.99 -24.94
CA GLN A 129 18.16 0.15 -24.09
C GLN A 129 19.37 0.90 -24.67
N ILE A 130 20.40 0.18 -25.14
CA ILE A 130 21.57 0.78 -25.77
C ILE A 130 21.18 1.46 -27.09
N ALA A 131 20.30 0.86 -27.89
CA ALA A 131 19.85 1.45 -29.15
C ALA A 131 19.08 2.75 -28.90
N ASN A 132 18.18 2.77 -27.94
CA ASN A 132 17.42 3.96 -27.56
C ASN A 132 18.33 5.06 -26.97
N ASP A 133 19.31 4.69 -26.14
CA ASP A 133 20.31 5.65 -25.62
C ASP A 133 21.16 6.28 -26.75
N LEU A 134 21.45 5.51 -27.79
CA LEU A 134 22.21 6.00 -28.95
C LEU A 134 21.37 6.87 -29.91
N SER A 135 20.07 6.58 -30.02
CA SER A 135 19.13 7.38 -30.83
C SER A 135 18.62 8.61 -30.11
N GLY A 136 18.87 8.72 -28.81
CA GLY A 136 18.32 9.79 -27.93
C GLY A 136 16.86 9.59 -27.59
N GLU A 137 16.31 8.40 -27.81
CA GLU A 137 14.95 8.02 -27.40
C GLU A 137 14.94 7.58 -25.94
N LYS A 138 13.80 7.79 -25.27
CA LYS A 138 13.64 7.32 -23.90
C LYS A 138 13.32 5.83 -23.88
N ASN A 139 13.85 5.14 -22.89
CA ASN A 139 13.44 3.77 -22.61
C ASN A 139 12.04 3.76 -22.00
N HIS A 140 11.26 2.69 -22.25
CA HIS A 140 9.93 2.54 -21.66
C HIS A 140 10.04 1.82 -20.31
N GLY A 141 9.39 2.37 -19.30
CA GLY A 141 9.25 1.74 -17.98
C GLY A 141 8.22 0.61 -17.99
N ASP A 142 8.28 -0.23 -16.97
CA ASP A 142 7.39 -1.38 -16.84
C ASP A 142 5.95 -0.95 -16.53
N ASN A 143 4.98 -1.66 -17.11
CA ASN A 143 3.58 -1.45 -16.84
C ASN A 143 3.15 -2.09 -15.52
N LEU A 144 2.28 -1.41 -14.79
CA LEU A 144 1.66 -1.90 -13.58
C LEU A 144 0.26 -2.47 -13.90
N ILE A 145 0.10 -3.78 -13.78
CA ILE A 145 -1.20 -4.45 -13.96
C ILE A 145 -1.86 -4.59 -12.60
N THR A 146 -3.08 -4.09 -12.47
CA THR A 146 -3.88 -4.16 -11.24
C THR A 146 -4.89 -5.30 -11.29
N THR A 147 -5.57 -5.56 -10.18
CA THR A 147 -6.70 -6.50 -10.11
C THR A 147 -8.06 -5.84 -10.36
N LEU A 148 -8.08 -4.53 -10.61
CA LEU A 148 -9.32 -3.78 -10.82
C LEU A 148 -9.97 -4.15 -12.15
N ASP A 149 -11.28 -4.30 -12.14
CA ASP A 149 -12.13 -4.44 -13.29
C ASP A 149 -12.82 -3.10 -13.57
N SER A 150 -12.67 -2.58 -14.79
CA SER A 150 -13.17 -1.26 -15.12
C SER A 150 -14.69 -1.17 -15.15
N GLY A 151 -15.37 -2.27 -15.51
CA GLY A 151 -16.83 -2.36 -15.50
C GLY A 151 -17.39 -2.36 -14.08
N LEU A 152 -16.78 -3.13 -13.16
CA LEU A 152 -17.18 -3.13 -11.75
C LEU A 152 -16.85 -1.78 -11.08
N GLN A 153 -15.73 -1.16 -11.43
CA GLN A 153 -15.36 0.16 -10.94
C GLN A 153 -16.40 1.21 -11.37
N GLN A 154 -16.81 1.21 -12.65
CA GLN A 154 -17.83 2.12 -13.16
C GLN A 154 -19.17 1.89 -12.46
N ALA A 155 -19.62 0.63 -12.34
CA ALA A 155 -20.87 0.30 -11.67
C ALA A 155 -20.87 0.75 -10.20
N ALA A 156 -19.78 0.54 -9.47
CA ALA A 156 -19.62 0.99 -8.09
C ALA A 156 -19.61 2.53 -7.98
N TYR A 157 -18.95 3.20 -8.94
CA TYR A 157 -18.89 4.64 -9.00
C TYR A 157 -20.26 5.27 -9.24
N ASP A 158 -21.04 4.71 -10.16
CA ASP A 158 -22.40 5.16 -10.49
C ASP A 158 -23.38 4.86 -9.34
N ALA A 159 -23.24 3.69 -8.71
CA ALA A 159 -24.07 3.32 -7.56
C ALA A 159 -23.86 4.24 -6.34
N LEU A 160 -22.64 4.71 -6.10
CA LEU A 160 -22.37 5.68 -5.04
C LEU A 160 -22.91 7.08 -5.38
N GLY A 161 -23.10 7.37 -6.67
CA GLY A 161 -23.69 8.64 -7.14
C GLY A 161 -22.95 9.86 -6.60
N SER A 162 -23.67 10.79 -5.96
CA SER A 162 -23.13 11.98 -5.27
C SER A 162 -22.88 11.78 -3.79
N ASP A 163 -23.15 10.59 -3.25
CA ASP A 163 -23.03 10.33 -1.83
C ASP A 163 -21.56 10.32 -1.39
N ARG A 164 -21.32 10.83 -0.18
CA ARG A 164 -20.00 10.80 0.46
C ARG A 164 -19.76 9.45 1.11
N GLY A 165 -18.76 8.72 0.63
CA GLY A 165 -18.49 7.39 1.15
C GLY A 165 -17.45 6.62 0.34
N ALA A 166 -17.45 5.30 0.51
CA ALA A 166 -16.60 4.40 -0.23
C ALA A 166 -17.34 3.10 -0.59
N VAL A 167 -16.97 2.52 -1.73
CA VAL A 167 -17.37 1.18 -2.16
C VAL A 167 -16.12 0.36 -2.45
N ILE A 168 -16.04 -0.84 -1.89
CA ILE A 168 -14.97 -1.80 -2.17
C ILE A 168 -15.63 -3.11 -2.62
N ILE A 169 -15.22 -3.64 -3.77
CA ILE A 169 -15.62 -4.95 -4.26
C ILE A 169 -14.40 -5.86 -4.22
N THR A 170 -14.51 -7.00 -3.55
CA THR A 170 -13.42 -7.96 -3.39
C THR A 170 -13.85 -9.36 -3.84
N GLU A 171 -12.89 -10.14 -4.31
CA GLU A 171 -13.06 -11.57 -4.55
C GLU A 171 -12.70 -12.34 -3.26
N PRO A 172 -13.66 -12.95 -2.55
CA PRO A 172 -13.39 -13.54 -1.23
C PRO A 172 -12.37 -14.69 -1.24
N SER A 173 -12.30 -15.43 -2.35
CA SER A 173 -11.41 -16.60 -2.49
C SER A 173 -9.93 -16.24 -2.60
N THR A 174 -9.62 -15.05 -3.13
CA THR A 174 -8.23 -14.61 -3.39
C THR A 174 -7.84 -13.37 -2.62
N GLY A 175 -8.82 -12.61 -2.11
CA GLY A 175 -8.62 -11.28 -1.50
C GLY A 175 -8.35 -10.17 -2.52
N LYS A 176 -8.46 -10.43 -3.82
CA LYS A 176 -8.28 -9.40 -4.85
C LYS A 176 -9.32 -8.30 -4.70
N ILE A 177 -8.87 -7.06 -4.83
CA ILE A 177 -9.74 -5.89 -4.92
C ILE A 177 -10.11 -5.70 -6.40
N LEU A 178 -11.38 -5.83 -6.72
CA LEU A 178 -11.91 -5.71 -8.08
C LEU A 178 -12.42 -4.30 -8.37
N ALA A 179 -12.89 -3.57 -7.37
CA ALA A 179 -13.22 -2.16 -7.47
C ALA A 179 -12.97 -1.44 -6.14
N MET A 180 -12.57 -0.19 -6.22
CA MET A 180 -12.37 0.68 -5.05
C MET A 180 -12.72 2.12 -5.42
N VAL A 181 -13.84 2.61 -4.90
CA VAL A 181 -14.37 3.96 -5.10
C VAL A 181 -14.35 4.71 -3.80
N SER A 182 -13.97 5.99 -3.86
CA SER A 182 -14.06 6.93 -2.74
C SER A 182 -14.62 8.26 -3.25
N LYS A 183 -15.61 8.82 -2.56
CA LYS A 183 -16.20 10.13 -2.89
C LYS A 183 -16.32 11.02 -1.64
N PRO A 184 -16.21 12.36 -1.82
CA PRO A 184 -15.90 13.09 -3.04
C PRO A 184 -14.49 12.79 -3.55
N ASP A 185 -14.28 12.99 -4.84
CA ASP A 185 -13.08 12.68 -5.57
C ASP A 185 -12.46 13.91 -6.25
N PHE A 186 -11.43 13.72 -7.04
CA PHE A 186 -10.71 14.75 -7.76
C PHE A 186 -10.35 14.26 -9.17
N ASN A 187 -10.05 15.20 -10.08
CA ASN A 187 -9.51 14.85 -11.39
C ASN A 187 -7.96 14.87 -11.33
N PRO A 188 -7.27 13.74 -11.49
CA PRO A 188 -5.81 13.70 -11.46
C PRO A 188 -5.16 14.47 -12.63
N ASN A 189 -5.86 14.70 -13.74
CA ASN A 189 -5.34 15.52 -14.84
C ASN A 189 -5.25 17.01 -14.49
N THR A 190 -6.14 17.51 -13.62
CA THR A 190 -6.20 18.94 -13.24
C THR A 190 -5.71 19.21 -11.84
N ILE A 191 -5.37 18.19 -11.06
CA ILE A 191 -5.05 18.30 -9.63
C ILE A 191 -3.96 19.33 -9.32
N ALA A 192 -2.98 19.52 -10.21
CA ALA A 192 -1.90 20.48 -10.02
C ALA A 192 -2.44 21.94 -10.07
N ALA A 193 -3.40 22.22 -10.95
CA ALA A 193 -4.05 23.51 -11.05
C ALA A 193 -5.05 23.73 -9.91
N ASP A 194 -5.75 22.68 -9.52
CA ASP A 194 -6.79 22.71 -8.48
C ASP A 194 -6.23 22.59 -7.05
N TRP A 195 -4.90 22.49 -6.89
CA TRP A 195 -4.27 22.16 -5.61
C TRP A 195 -4.68 23.06 -4.45
N SER A 196 -4.72 24.36 -4.68
CA SER A 196 -5.12 25.33 -3.65
C SER A 196 -6.55 25.15 -3.20
N SER A 197 -7.47 24.78 -4.09
CA SER A 197 -8.88 24.58 -3.77
C SER A 197 -9.14 23.26 -3.05
N VAL A 198 -8.46 22.16 -3.48
CA VAL A 198 -8.65 20.84 -2.87
C VAL A 198 -7.96 20.69 -1.51
N THR A 199 -7.00 21.57 -1.20
CA THR A 199 -6.31 21.62 0.11
C THR A 199 -6.77 22.75 1.02
N ALA A 200 -7.69 23.60 0.59
CA ALA A 200 -8.21 24.69 1.40
C ALA A 200 -8.97 24.19 2.64
N ASP A 201 -8.95 24.98 3.70
CA ASP A 201 -9.78 24.73 4.88
C ASP A 201 -11.26 24.72 4.46
N GLY A 202 -12.00 23.70 4.89
CA GLY A 202 -13.41 23.50 4.51
C GLY A 202 -13.59 22.76 3.17
N SER A 203 -12.52 22.32 2.51
CA SER A 203 -12.64 21.35 1.43
C SER A 203 -13.27 20.06 1.98
N ASP A 204 -14.05 19.35 1.12
CA ASP A 204 -14.70 18.09 1.50
C ASP A 204 -13.74 16.93 1.73
N SER A 205 -12.45 17.21 1.95
CA SER A 205 -11.38 16.22 2.10
C SER A 205 -11.35 15.26 0.89
N VAL A 206 -11.41 15.85 -0.31
CA VAL A 206 -11.47 15.10 -1.59
C VAL A 206 -10.24 14.24 -1.83
N LEU A 207 -9.09 14.56 -1.21
CA LEU A 207 -7.86 13.78 -1.32
C LEU A 207 -7.83 12.53 -0.42
N ILE A 208 -8.75 12.41 0.54
CA ILE A 208 -8.80 11.25 1.42
C ILE A 208 -9.44 10.07 0.71
N ASN A 209 -8.68 8.98 0.55
CA ASN A 209 -9.26 7.71 0.15
C ASN A 209 -10.05 7.11 1.32
N ARG A 210 -11.35 7.26 1.29
CA ARG A 210 -12.25 6.79 2.34
C ARG A 210 -12.32 5.28 2.47
N ALA A 211 -11.95 4.56 1.42
CA ALA A 211 -11.88 3.10 1.45
C ALA A 211 -10.70 2.60 2.31
N THR A 212 -9.58 3.35 2.37
CA THR A 212 -8.36 2.94 3.07
C THR A 212 -8.06 3.75 4.32
N GLN A 213 -8.57 4.99 4.40
CA GLN A 213 -8.27 5.94 5.48
C GLN A 213 -9.52 6.35 6.28
N GLY A 214 -10.72 6.01 5.78
CA GLY A 214 -11.97 6.32 6.46
C GLY A 214 -12.16 5.49 7.72
N LEU A 215 -12.55 6.17 8.81
CA LEU A 215 -12.91 5.52 10.07
C LEU A 215 -14.44 5.57 10.21
N TYR A 216 -15.07 4.40 10.16
CA TYR A 216 -16.52 4.27 10.22
C TYR A 216 -16.92 3.40 11.42
N PRO A 217 -17.96 3.77 12.17
CA PRO A 217 -18.51 2.89 13.18
C PRO A 217 -19.08 1.63 12.52
N PRO A 218 -18.62 0.43 12.89
CA PRO A 218 -19.01 -0.80 12.21
C PRO A 218 -20.51 -1.15 12.35
N GLY A 219 -21.17 -0.63 13.41
CA GLY A 219 -22.56 -0.93 13.65
C GLY A 219 -22.83 -2.45 13.74
N SER A 220 -23.88 -2.91 13.09
CA SER A 220 -24.27 -4.32 13.10
C SER A 220 -23.30 -5.27 12.42
N THR A 221 -22.38 -4.79 11.58
CA THR A 221 -21.34 -5.64 11.00
C THR A 221 -20.37 -6.18 12.05
N PHE A 222 -20.22 -5.48 13.19
CA PHE A 222 -19.41 -5.96 14.31
C PHE A 222 -19.97 -7.23 14.98
N LYS A 223 -21.26 -7.54 14.76
CA LYS A 223 -21.87 -8.80 15.26
C LYS A 223 -21.19 -10.04 14.71
N ILE A 224 -20.59 -9.96 13.52
CA ILE A 224 -19.79 -11.05 12.95
C ILE A 224 -18.59 -11.35 13.85
N VAL A 225 -17.88 -10.32 14.31
CA VAL A 225 -16.74 -10.48 15.23
C VAL A 225 -17.21 -11.06 16.57
N THR A 226 -18.31 -10.56 17.11
CA THR A 226 -18.91 -11.07 18.36
C THR A 226 -19.32 -12.54 18.24
N LEU A 227 -19.90 -12.92 17.08
CA LEU A 227 -20.27 -14.30 16.80
C LEU A 227 -19.04 -15.21 16.70
N LEU A 228 -18.00 -14.77 16.00
CA LEU A 228 -16.74 -15.54 15.87
C LEU A 228 -16.09 -15.77 17.24
N GLU A 229 -16.09 -14.76 18.12
CA GLU A 229 -15.57 -14.90 19.46
C GLU A 229 -16.40 -15.89 20.28
N TYR A 230 -17.74 -15.78 20.21
CA TYR A 230 -18.64 -16.74 20.86
C TYR A 230 -18.37 -18.18 20.39
N LEU A 231 -18.22 -18.42 19.08
CA LEU A 231 -17.90 -19.74 18.54
C LEU A 231 -16.52 -20.24 18.99
N ARG A 232 -15.55 -19.35 19.13
CA ARG A 232 -14.21 -19.67 19.65
C ARG A 232 -14.23 -20.12 21.10
N GLU A 233 -15.04 -19.44 21.90
CA GLU A 233 -15.17 -19.75 23.34
C GLU A 233 -16.07 -20.97 23.61
N ASN A 234 -16.98 -21.30 22.69
CA ASN A 234 -17.98 -22.37 22.84
C ASN A 234 -17.96 -23.36 21.67
N PRO A 235 -16.82 -23.99 21.32
CA PRO A 235 -16.69 -24.80 20.10
C PRO A 235 -17.63 -26.01 20.06
N ASP A 236 -17.94 -26.61 21.21
CA ASP A 236 -18.72 -27.84 21.31
C ASP A 236 -20.22 -27.62 21.56
N ASN A 237 -20.58 -26.48 22.17
CA ASN A 237 -21.93 -26.22 22.63
C ASN A 237 -22.57 -24.90 22.11
N TYR A 238 -21.96 -24.30 21.08
CA TYR A 238 -22.47 -23.04 20.51
C TYR A 238 -23.92 -23.10 20.00
N LYS A 239 -24.42 -24.31 19.68
CA LYS A 239 -25.80 -24.53 19.22
C LYS A 239 -26.83 -24.54 20.36
N ASP A 240 -26.40 -24.71 21.61
CA ASP A 240 -27.26 -24.81 22.75
C ASP A 240 -27.67 -23.41 23.30
N TYR A 241 -27.09 -22.35 22.70
CA TYR A 241 -27.43 -20.99 23.10
C TYR A 241 -28.83 -20.61 22.67
N SER A 242 -29.60 -20.17 23.66
CA SER A 242 -30.95 -19.64 23.47
C SER A 242 -31.11 -18.34 24.24
N TYR A 243 -31.73 -17.35 23.63
CA TYR A 243 -31.99 -16.07 24.25
C TYR A 243 -33.40 -15.57 23.92
N GLU A 244 -34.17 -15.24 24.97
CA GLU A 244 -35.50 -14.64 24.82
C GLU A 244 -35.34 -13.10 24.73
N CYS A 245 -35.64 -12.53 23.57
CA CYS A 245 -35.53 -11.09 23.36
C CYS A 245 -36.67 -10.34 24.08
N LYS A 246 -36.30 -9.38 24.92
CA LYS A 246 -37.26 -8.49 25.64
C LYS A 246 -37.23 -7.06 25.11
N GLY A 247 -36.65 -6.83 23.94
CA GLY A 247 -36.49 -5.51 23.31
C GLY A 247 -35.29 -4.73 23.80
N SER A 248 -34.79 -4.97 25.00
CA SER A 248 -33.56 -4.41 25.56
C SER A 248 -32.95 -5.31 26.61
N ILE A 249 -31.66 -5.14 26.85
CA ILE A 249 -30.89 -5.80 27.93
C ILE A 249 -29.96 -4.77 28.60
N ASP A 250 -29.87 -4.86 29.94
CA ASP A 250 -28.90 -4.04 30.69
C ASP A 250 -27.60 -4.84 30.94
N VAL A 251 -26.49 -4.32 30.44
CA VAL A 251 -25.18 -4.90 30.64
C VAL A 251 -24.27 -3.88 31.30
N SER A 252 -23.84 -4.17 32.53
CA SER A 252 -22.91 -3.31 33.30
C SER A 252 -23.42 -1.85 33.43
N GLY A 253 -24.73 -1.68 33.63
CA GLY A 253 -25.35 -0.36 33.78
C GLY A 253 -25.59 0.41 32.48
N LYS A 254 -25.41 -0.24 31.34
CA LYS A 254 -25.73 0.31 30.01
C LYS A 254 -26.85 -0.50 29.38
N SER A 255 -27.92 0.15 28.96
CA SER A 255 -29.01 -0.49 28.23
C SER A 255 -28.66 -0.61 26.74
N ILE A 256 -28.71 -1.84 26.23
CA ILE A 256 -28.56 -2.18 24.83
C ILE A 256 -29.93 -2.56 24.30
N SER A 257 -30.45 -1.79 23.35
CA SER A 257 -31.77 -2.02 22.78
C SER A 257 -31.71 -2.68 21.43
N CYS A 258 -32.68 -3.53 21.11
CA CYS A 258 -32.91 -3.99 19.77
C CYS A 258 -33.33 -2.82 18.86
N SER A 259 -33.25 -3.02 17.54
CA SER A 259 -33.65 -1.99 16.56
C SER A 259 -35.08 -1.54 16.90
N HIS A 260 -35.25 -0.24 17.18
CA HIS A 260 -36.51 0.38 17.59
C HIS A 260 -37.17 -0.22 18.87
N GLY A 261 -36.40 -0.91 19.73
CA GLY A 261 -36.92 -1.54 20.95
C GLY A 261 -37.87 -2.72 20.69
N THR A 262 -37.85 -3.29 19.49
CA THR A 262 -38.77 -4.36 19.09
C THR A 262 -38.39 -5.69 19.74
N VAL A 263 -39.35 -6.38 20.32
CA VAL A 263 -39.23 -7.76 20.80
C VAL A 263 -39.34 -8.71 19.61
N HIS A 264 -38.46 -9.69 19.50
CA HIS A 264 -38.46 -10.70 18.39
C HIS A 264 -37.92 -12.05 18.85
#